data_e627bb5932a1f0e8ac9be3842f406531
#
_entry.id   e627bb5932a1f0e8ac9be3842f406531
#
_cell.length_a   1.000
_cell.length_b   1.000
_cell.length_c   1.000
_cell.angle_alpha   90.00
_cell.angle_beta   90.00
_cell.angle_gamma   90.00
#
_symmetry.space_group_name_H-M   'P 1'
#
loop_
_entity.id
_entity.type
_entity.pdbx_description
1 polymer ?
#
loop_
_entity_poly.entity_id
_entity_poly.type
_entity_poly.pdbx_seq_one_letter_code
_entity_poly.pdbx_strand_id
1 'polypeptide(L)'
;MLFFDPETEFPVLLAPMAGVTDLAFREICRAMGADFSYTEMVSAKGLYYGSDRTASLLAASPAERPYGVQLFGAEPEIVAAMAKRLCDEAHEGLALIDLNMGCPARKITGNGEGSALMRDLPRAARIIQLSLIHI
;
A
#
# COMPACT_ATOMS: atom_id res chain seq x y z
N MET A 1 16.72 -6.44 2.41
CA MET A 1 16.19 -7.73 1.93
C MET A 1 15.58 -7.50 0.56
N LEU A 2 16.00 -8.19 -0.48
CA LEU A 2 15.38 -8.11 -1.80
C LEU A 2 14.08 -8.91 -1.75
N PHE A 3 12.97 -8.33 -2.21
CA PHE A 3 11.64 -8.98 -2.25
C PHE A 3 11.48 -9.90 -3.46
N PHE A 4 12.50 -9.94 -4.32
CA PHE A 4 12.56 -10.72 -5.55
C PHE A 4 13.70 -11.70 -5.48
N ASP A 5 13.59 -12.79 -6.27
CA ASP A 5 14.71 -13.68 -6.51
C ASP A 5 15.87 -12.84 -7.07
N PRO A 6 17.08 -12.88 -6.45
CA PRO A 6 18.25 -12.15 -6.96
C PRO A 6 18.65 -12.52 -8.39
N GLU A 7 18.23 -13.70 -8.86
CA GLU A 7 18.47 -14.17 -10.23
C GLU A 7 17.45 -13.62 -11.24
N THR A 8 16.37 -12.94 -10.75
CA THR A 8 15.38 -12.32 -11.64
C THR A 8 15.94 -11.04 -12.25
N GLU A 9 16.31 -11.10 -13.52
CA GLU A 9 16.90 -9.96 -14.24
C GLU A 9 15.91 -8.81 -14.43
N PHE A 10 14.63 -9.12 -14.66
CA PHE A 10 13.56 -8.13 -14.86
C PHE A 10 12.30 -8.50 -14.06
N PRO A 11 12.17 -8.07 -12.79
CA PRO A 11 10.99 -8.39 -11.99
C PRO A 11 9.72 -7.69 -12.53
N VAL A 12 8.64 -8.45 -12.62
CA VAL A 12 7.32 -7.95 -13.06
C VAL A 12 6.46 -7.70 -11.83
N LEU A 13 6.11 -6.44 -11.59
CA LEU A 13 5.30 -6.01 -10.45
C LEU A 13 3.90 -5.61 -10.91
N LEU A 14 2.87 -6.17 -10.27
CA LEU A 14 1.48 -5.75 -10.50
C LEU A 14 1.22 -4.46 -9.73
N ALA A 15 0.95 -3.37 -10.46
CA ALA A 15 0.64 -2.08 -9.86
C ALA A 15 -0.71 -2.10 -9.11
N PRO A 16 -0.86 -1.34 -8.02
CA PRO A 16 -2.14 -1.19 -7.31
C PRO A 16 -3.15 -0.43 -8.19
N MET A 17 -4.33 -1.02 -8.40
CA MET A 17 -5.41 -0.43 -9.20
C MET A 17 -6.75 -0.59 -8.48
N ALA A 18 -7.30 0.53 -7.97
CA ALA A 18 -8.55 0.53 -7.23
C ALA A 18 -9.72 -0.06 -8.05
N GLY A 19 -10.43 -1.03 -7.49
CA GLY A 19 -11.51 -1.76 -8.15
C GLY A 19 -11.06 -2.80 -9.18
N VAL A 20 -9.77 -3.09 -9.27
CA VAL A 20 -9.21 -4.07 -10.21
C VAL A 20 -8.31 -5.09 -9.50
N THR A 21 -7.34 -4.63 -8.70
CA THR A 21 -6.38 -5.52 -8.05
C THR A 21 -6.89 -6.05 -6.71
N ASP A 22 -8.10 -6.63 -6.72
CA ASP A 22 -8.61 -7.41 -5.61
C ASP A 22 -7.78 -8.70 -5.41
N LEU A 23 -8.03 -9.42 -4.33
CA LEU A 23 -7.26 -10.62 -3.99
C LEU A 23 -7.26 -11.65 -5.14
N ALA A 24 -8.42 -11.91 -5.75
CA ALA A 24 -8.55 -12.93 -6.81
C ALA A 24 -7.72 -12.55 -8.06
N PHE A 25 -7.78 -11.27 -8.46
CA PHE A 25 -6.99 -10.79 -9.59
C PHE A 25 -5.48 -10.86 -9.31
N ARG A 26 -5.05 -10.49 -8.09
CA ARG A 26 -3.64 -10.59 -7.70
C ARG A 26 -3.13 -12.03 -7.73
N GLU A 27 -3.92 -13.01 -7.22
CA GLU A 27 -3.58 -14.43 -7.27
C GLU A 27 -3.40 -14.93 -8.72
N ILE A 28 -4.29 -14.53 -9.62
CA ILE A 28 -4.19 -14.87 -11.04
C ILE A 28 -2.90 -14.30 -11.64
N CYS A 29 -2.61 -13.01 -11.39
CA CYS A 29 -1.39 -12.39 -11.89
C CYS A 29 -0.12 -13.06 -11.35
N ARG A 30 -0.11 -13.44 -10.06
CA ARG A 30 0.99 -14.21 -9.45
C ARG A 30 1.16 -15.58 -10.14
N ALA A 31 0.07 -16.29 -10.38
CA ALA A 31 0.09 -17.58 -11.09
C ALA A 31 0.56 -17.44 -12.55
N MET A 32 0.36 -16.27 -13.16
CA MET A 32 0.81 -15.95 -14.51
C MET A 32 2.22 -15.39 -14.60
N GLY A 33 2.95 -15.30 -13.47
CA GLY A 33 4.37 -14.93 -13.46
C GLY A 33 4.67 -13.51 -12.97
N ALA A 34 3.71 -12.82 -12.33
CA ALA A 34 4.05 -11.59 -11.63
C ALA A 34 4.91 -11.93 -10.38
N ASP A 35 6.04 -11.25 -10.19
CA ASP A 35 6.97 -11.49 -9.09
C ASP A 35 6.50 -10.84 -7.79
N PHE A 36 5.67 -9.80 -7.88
CA PHE A 36 5.16 -9.07 -6.74
C PHE A 36 3.80 -8.43 -7.04
N SER A 37 2.98 -8.26 -6.00
CA SER A 37 1.68 -7.60 -6.10
C SER A 37 1.47 -6.63 -4.94
N TYR A 38 0.63 -5.62 -5.17
CA TYR A 38 0.17 -4.69 -4.15
C TYR A 38 -1.33 -4.83 -3.96
N THR A 39 -1.80 -4.61 -2.72
CA THR A 39 -3.24 -4.43 -2.48
C THR A 39 -3.78 -3.25 -3.30
N GLU A 40 -5.09 -3.14 -3.42
CA GLU A 40 -5.69 -1.86 -3.80
C GLU A 40 -5.23 -0.76 -2.81
N MET A 41 -5.42 0.51 -3.18
CA MET A 41 -5.09 1.61 -2.28
C MET A 41 -6.00 1.62 -1.05
N VAL A 42 -5.40 1.54 0.13
CA VAL A 42 -6.07 1.42 1.44
C VAL A 42 -6.06 2.78 2.14
N SER A 43 -7.23 3.27 2.55
CA SER A 43 -7.32 4.53 3.29
C SER A 43 -6.76 4.39 4.70
N ALA A 44 -5.68 5.11 5.02
CA ALA A 44 -5.16 5.16 6.39
C ALA A 44 -6.22 5.68 7.37
N LYS A 45 -6.96 6.72 7.00
CA LYS A 45 -8.06 7.26 7.79
C LYS A 45 -9.21 6.27 7.97
N GLY A 46 -9.55 5.53 6.91
CA GLY A 46 -10.56 4.47 6.97
C GLY A 46 -10.19 3.36 7.96
N LEU A 47 -8.92 2.91 7.94
CA LEU A 47 -8.41 1.93 8.91
C LEU A 47 -8.40 2.49 10.33
N TYR A 48 -7.94 3.72 10.50
CA TYR A 48 -7.83 4.38 11.81
C TYR A 48 -9.18 4.47 12.53
N TYR A 49 -10.26 4.75 11.77
CA TYR A 49 -11.61 4.84 12.30
C TYR A 49 -12.42 3.53 12.22
N GLY A 50 -11.77 2.42 11.92
CA GLY A 50 -12.37 1.08 12.02
C GLY A 50 -13.36 0.74 10.90
N SER A 51 -13.13 1.20 9.67
CA SER A 51 -13.97 0.83 8.53
C SER A 51 -13.72 -0.62 8.08
N ASP A 52 -14.71 -1.51 8.29
CA ASP A 52 -14.63 -2.91 7.85
C ASP A 52 -14.39 -3.05 6.34
N ARG A 53 -15.03 -2.19 5.54
CA ARG A 53 -14.81 -2.14 4.09
C ARG A 53 -13.37 -1.81 3.74
N THR A 54 -12.73 -0.91 4.50
CA THR A 54 -11.32 -0.58 4.27
C THR A 54 -10.42 -1.72 4.75
N ALA A 55 -10.73 -2.33 5.89
CA ALA A 55 -9.98 -3.46 6.42
C ALA A 55 -10.03 -4.69 5.48
N SER A 56 -11.15 -4.92 4.79
CA SER A 56 -11.26 -6.03 3.84
C SER A 56 -10.29 -5.93 2.64
N LEU A 57 -9.80 -4.72 2.32
CA LEU A 57 -8.79 -4.53 1.27
C LEU A 57 -7.39 -5.05 1.66
N LEU A 58 -7.18 -5.33 2.95
CA LEU A 58 -5.93 -5.93 3.45
C LEU A 58 -5.88 -7.45 3.26
N ALA A 59 -6.97 -8.07 2.79
CA ALA A 59 -7.00 -9.51 2.56
C ALA A 59 -5.85 -9.95 1.65
N ALA A 60 -5.13 -10.97 2.09
CA ALA A 60 -4.00 -11.56 1.38
C ALA A 60 -4.05 -13.09 1.50
N SER A 61 -3.43 -13.79 0.56
CA SER A 61 -3.35 -15.24 0.56
C SER A 61 -1.91 -15.75 0.55
N PRO A 62 -1.67 -17.01 0.93
CA PRO A 62 -0.36 -17.61 0.76
C PRO A 62 0.16 -17.60 -0.68
N ALA A 63 -0.74 -17.64 -1.66
CA ALA A 63 -0.38 -17.72 -3.08
C ALA A 63 0.25 -16.44 -3.64
N GLU A 64 -0.01 -15.27 -3.01
CA GLU A 64 0.55 -13.99 -3.46
C GLU A 64 1.78 -13.51 -2.67
N ARG A 65 2.25 -14.28 -1.70
CA ARG A 65 3.40 -13.89 -0.86
C ARG A 65 4.72 -13.95 -1.63
N PRO A 66 5.62 -12.97 -1.45
CA PRO A 66 5.45 -11.72 -0.69
C PRO A 66 4.57 -10.70 -1.43
N TYR A 67 3.94 -9.80 -0.68
CA TYR A 67 3.09 -8.74 -1.22
C TYR A 67 3.31 -7.40 -0.51
N GLY A 68 2.79 -6.31 -1.09
CA GLY A 68 2.81 -4.97 -0.52
C GLY A 68 1.40 -4.45 -0.20
N VAL A 69 1.30 -3.60 0.82
CA VAL A 69 0.09 -2.81 1.10
C VAL A 69 0.31 -1.38 0.67
N GLN A 70 -0.56 -0.85 -0.21
CA GLN A 70 -0.52 0.56 -0.56
C GLN A 70 -1.45 1.37 0.36
N LEU A 71 -0.89 2.28 1.16
CA LEU A 71 -1.64 3.24 1.97
C LEU A 71 -1.80 4.57 1.25
N PHE A 72 -2.93 5.25 1.46
CA PHE A 72 -3.10 6.67 1.12
C PHE A 72 -3.69 7.45 2.28
N GLY A 73 -3.33 8.72 2.39
CA GLY A 73 -3.81 9.65 3.41
C GLY A 73 -3.04 10.96 3.33
N ALA A 74 -3.57 12.03 3.94
CA ALA A 74 -2.94 13.34 4.01
C ALA A 74 -2.51 13.73 5.42
N GLU A 75 -2.95 13.02 6.46
CA GLU A 75 -2.61 13.27 7.85
C GLU A 75 -1.38 12.43 8.25
N PRO A 76 -0.19 13.05 8.43
CA PRO A 76 1.06 12.31 8.67
C PRO A 76 0.99 11.34 9.85
N GLU A 77 0.38 11.77 10.95
CA GLU A 77 0.29 11.00 12.19
C GLU A 77 -0.63 9.77 12.02
N ILE A 78 -1.73 9.90 11.26
CA ILE A 78 -2.65 8.79 10.97
C ILE A 78 -1.98 7.79 10.03
N VAL A 79 -1.32 8.26 8.97
CA VAL A 79 -0.61 7.37 8.02
C VAL A 79 0.47 6.59 8.75
N ALA A 80 1.28 7.27 9.57
CA ALA A 80 2.33 6.63 10.36
C ALA A 80 1.78 5.62 11.38
N ALA A 81 0.69 5.95 12.07
CA ALA A 81 0.05 5.05 13.01
C ALA A 81 -0.46 3.77 12.32
N MET A 82 -1.01 3.89 11.10
CA MET A 82 -1.48 2.74 10.35
C MET A 82 -0.34 1.94 9.74
N ALA A 83 0.73 2.57 9.27
CA ALA A 83 1.94 1.88 8.84
C ALA A 83 2.52 1.05 9.99
N LYS A 84 2.67 1.66 11.17
CA LYS A 84 3.10 0.95 12.38
C LYS A 84 2.19 -0.23 12.72
N ARG A 85 0.87 0.00 12.74
CA ARG A 85 -0.11 -1.05 13.04
C ARG A 85 0.03 -2.25 12.10
N LEU A 86 0.16 -2.02 10.80
CA LEU A 86 0.34 -3.09 9.81
C LEU A 86 1.63 -3.89 10.04
N CYS A 87 2.71 -3.23 10.47
CA CYS A 87 3.95 -3.89 10.83
C CYS A 87 3.80 -4.72 12.12
N ASP A 88 3.14 -4.17 13.14
CA ASP A 88 2.97 -4.82 14.45
C ASP A 88 2.00 -6.03 14.38
N GLU A 89 0.95 -5.97 13.56
CA GLU A 89 -0.03 -7.05 13.39
C GLU A 89 0.55 -8.26 12.64
N ALA A 90 1.82 -8.20 12.25
CA ALA A 90 2.57 -9.29 11.61
C ALA A 90 1.78 -10.00 10.50
N HIS A 91 1.23 -9.23 9.56
CA HIS A 91 0.57 -9.76 8.37
C HIS A 91 1.53 -10.66 7.59
N GLU A 92 1.24 -11.95 7.60
CA GLU A 92 2.13 -12.96 7.05
C GLU A 92 2.38 -12.74 5.54
N GLY A 93 3.65 -12.53 5.17
CA GLY A 93 4.05 -12.24 3.79
C GLY A 93 3.98 -10.77 3.39
N LEU A 94 3.55 -9.86 4.28
CA LEU A 94 3.69 -8.42 4.05
C LEU A 94 5.17 -8.06 4.02
N ALA A 95 5.64 -7.58 2.87
CA ALA A 95 7.05 -7.29 2.63
C ALA A 95 7.36 -5.79 2.63
N LEU A 96 6.38 -4.96 2.25
CA LEU A 96 6.54 -3.51 2.24
C LEU A 96 5.20 -2.78 2.38
N ILE A 97 5.29 -1.52 2.81
CA ILE A 97 4.19 -0.56 2.76
C ILE A 97 4.55 0.51 1.73
N ASP A 98 3.68 0.70 0.76
CA ASP A 98 3.79 1.72 -0.27
C ASP A 98 2.91 2.93 0.07
N LEU A 99 3.42 4.15 -0.14
CA LEU A 99 2.68 5.39 0.12
C LEU A 99 2.20 5.99 -1.19
N ASN A 100 0.89 6.03 -1.39
CA ASN A 100 0.30 6.58 -2.61
C ASN A 100 0.47 8.10 -2.69
N MET A 101 1.28 8.54 -3.65
CA MET A 101 1.46 9.96 -4.01
C MET A 101 1.17 10.22 -5.49
N GLY A 102 0.49 9.29 -6.17
CA GLY A 102 0.26 9.35 -7.62
C GLY A 102 -1.20 9.43 -8.05
N CYS A 103 -2.16 9.00 -7.23
CA CYS A 103 -3.57 8.95 -7.60
C CYS A 103 -4.13 10.33 -7.96
N PRO A 104 -4.63 10.55 -9.20
CA PRO A 104 -5.15 11.84 -9.64
C PRO A 104 -6.66 12.01 -9.39
N ALA A 105 -7.35 11.00 -8.86
CA ALA A 105 -8.80 11.01 -8.69
C ALA A 105 -9.25 12.21 -7.83
N ARG A 106 -10.24 12.97 -8.30
CA ARG A 106 -10.69 14.22 -7.65
C ARG A 106 -11.10 14.02 -6.19
N LYS A 107 -11.75 12.90 -5.87
CA LYS A 107 -12.17 12.62 -4.49
C LYS A 107 -10.98 12.34 -3.55
N ILE A 108 -9.83 11.98 -4.10
CA ILE A 108 -8.57 11.77 -3.36
C ILE A 108 -7.82 13.09 -3.28
N THR A 109 -7.54 13.72 -4.43
CA THR A 109 -6.78 14.97 -4.48
C THR A 109 -7.50 16.14 -3.81
N GLY A 110 -8.85 16.15 -3.80
CA GLY A 110 -9.64 17.16 -3.09
C GLY A 110 -9.45 17.15 -1.57
N ASN A 111 -8.98 16.01 -1.00
CA ASN A 111 -8.63 15.88 0.41
C ASN A 111 -7.12 16.12 0.69
N GLY A 112 -6.36 16.53 -0.31
CA GLY A 112 -4.90 16.69 -0.18
C GLY A 112 -4.11 15.38 -0.23
N GLU A 113 -4.75 14.30 -0.67
CA GLU A 113 -4.20 12.95 -0.74
C GLU A 113 -3.72 12.60 -2.15
N GLY A 114 -3.05 11.48 -2.32
CA GLY A 114 -2.58 11.00 -3.63
C GLY A 114 -1.64 12.01 -4.28
N SER A 115 -1.87 12.33 -5.56
CA SER A 115 -0.99 13.24 -6.31
C SER A 115 -1.02 14.69 -5.78
N ALA A 116 -1.98 15.08 -4.95
CA ALA A 116 -1.96 16.40 -4.30
C ALA A 116 -0.79 16.57 -3.33
N LEU A 117 -0.28 15.48 -2.74
CA LEU A 117 0.93 15.51 -1.88
C LEU A 117 2.17 16.00 -2.63
N MET A 118 2.25 15.82 -3.95
CA MET A 118 3.35 16.31 -4.77
C MET A 118 3.43 17.85 -4.84
N ARG A 119 2.36 18.54 -4.42
CA ARG A 119 2.29 20.01 -4.31
C ARG A 119 2.52 20.50 -2.87
N ASP A 120 2.57 19.58 -1.89
CA ASP A 120 2.81 19.86 -0.48
C ASP A 120 3.99 19.02 0.01
N LEU A 121 5.18 19.36 -0.46
CA LEU A 121 6.41 18.61 -0.16
C LEU A 121 6.72 18.54 1.34
N PRO A 122 6.48 19.59 2.17
CA PRO A 122 6.65 19.46 3.61
C PRO A 122 5.76 18.38 4.22
N ARG A 123 4.50 18.27 3.82
CA ARG A 123 3.58 17.23 4.29
C ARG A 123 4.00 15.85 3.80
N ALA A 124 4.35 15.69 2.53
CA ALA A 124 4.86 14.44 1.99
C ALA A 124 6.11 13.98 2.75
N ALA A 125 7.07 14.86 2.99
CA ALA A 125 8.27 14.56 3.78
C ALA A 125 7.92 14.13 5.21
N ARG A 126 6.96 14.81 5.85
CA ARG A 126 6.52 14.46 7.22
C ARG A 126 5.88 13.08 7.27
N ILE A 127 5.03 12.72 6.28
CA ILE A 127 4.44 11.37 6.16
C ILE A 127 5.56 10.33 6.08
N ILE A 128 6.53 10.50 5.19
CA ILE A 128 7.65 9.58 5.01
C ILE A 128 8.46 9.45 6.31
N GLN A 129 8.87 10.56 6.90
CA GLN A 129 9.67 10.57 8.12
C GLN A 129 9.00 9.81 9.26
N LEU A 130 7.71 10.08 9.51
CA LEU A 130 6.99 9.42 10.59
C LEU A 130 6.74 7.93 10.31
N SER A 131 6.49 7.55 9.05
CA SER A 131 6.28 6.15 8.69
C SER A 131 7.57 5.33 8.83
N LEU A 132 8.73 5.88 8.43
CA LEU A 132 10.03 5.19 8.51
C LEU A 132 10.53 4.94 9.94
N ILE A 133 10.05 5.68 10.94
CA ILE A 133 10.42 5.46 12.35
C ILE A 133 9.88 4.11 12.85
N HIS A 134 8.92 3.52 12.19
CA HIS A 134 8.20 2.32 12.61
C HIS A 134 8.49 1.07 11.77
N ILE A 135 9.32 1.19 10.74
CA ILE A 135 9.63 0.10 9.80
C ILE A 135 11.03 -0.47 10.04
#